data_1e669b2f40df519286d5835218596531
#
_entry.id   1e669b2f40df519286d5835218596531
#
_cell.length_a   1.000
_cell.length_b   1.000
_cell.length_c   1.000
_cell.angle_alpha   90.00
_cell.angle_beta   90.00
_cell.angle_gamma   90.00
#
_symmetry.space_group_name_H-M   'P 1'
#
loop_
_entity.id
_entity.type
_entity.pdbx_description
1 polymer ?
#
loop_
_entity_poly.entity_id
_entity_poly.type
_entity_poly.pdbx_seq_one_letter_code
_entity_poly.pdbx_strand_id
1 'polypeptide(L)'
;MRRRTPDFYLFLRRQDQDEEEREELEVLPSDNLIVIAKTQDEISQLEVYVYDESQESLYAHHDLMLPSFPLCVEWLDFPPAGSSSTSSASPKKEFGNYIAVGTMDPEIEVWSLDVLEGMYPDMVLGRPDKTTAHVPAPLGTGKKKKKKTKHRTSSANYHVDAVLSLSWNKTHRNLLASASADRTIKLWDLSRTGGTTAGDGEEAGGAIRSFDGVHKDKIQGIQWNDKEPTVLLSGSYDRTVRTFDSRAPESCLGAVVGSDVEALRWDPWDSYGFYVSLENGLILNFDARTLPSDLSNPSPSRFTLSAHDGAASALDINPHVRGVMVTGGTDKVVKVWSVTEDGEGKRGVSLVTSRDLGVVRSLPRLPQIINTDVLCGP
;
A
#
# COMPACT_ATOMS: atom_id res chain seq x y z
N MET A 1 -15.24 -57.88 23.60
CA MET A 1 -14.36 -56.72 23.85
C MET A 1 -13.23 -56.72 22.83
N ARG A 2 -13.29 -55.92 21.78
CA ARG A 2 -12.15 -55.74 20.82
C ARG A 2 -11.16 -54.80 21.47
N ARG A 3 -9.95 -55.28 21.73
CA ARG A 3 -8.82 -54.45 22.17
C ARG A 3 -8.48 -53.47 21.02
N ARG A 4 -8.64 -52.17 21.27
CA ARG A 4 -8.16 -51.12 20.33
C ARG A 4 -6.64 -51.20 20.31
N THR A 5 -6.08 -51.21 19.12
CA THR A 5 -4.63 -51.34 18.90
C THR A 5 -3.89 -50.07 19.35
N PRO A 6 -2.64 -50.13 19.78
CA PRO A 6 -1.86 -48.94 20.15
C PRO A 6 -1.81 -47.86 19.07
N ASP A 7 -1.87 -48.22 17.81
CA ASP A 7 -1.89 -47.31 16.68
C ASP A 7 -3.10 -46.41 16.61
N PHE A 8 -4.26 -46.90 17.14
CA PHE A 8 -5.49 -46.10 17.20
C PHE A 8 -5.37 -44.94 18.22
N TYR A 9 -4.69 -45.15 19.33
CA TYR A 9 -4.46 -44.09 20.33
C TYR A 9 -3.43 -43.09 19.88
N LEU A 10 -2.40 -43.51 19.12
CA LEU A 10 -1.43 -42.64 18.51
C LEU A 10 -2.07 -41.77 17.42
N PHE A 11 -2.97 -42.35 16.63
CA PHE A 11 -3.73 -41.62 15.61
C PHE A 11 -4.65 -40.54 16.22
N LEU A 12 -5.40 -40.88 17.27
CA LEU A 12 -6.27 -39.92 17.97
C LEU A 12 -5.43 -38.79 18.60
N ARG A 13 -4.33 -39.12 19.27
CA ARG A 13 -3.45 -38.12 19.88
C ARG A 13 -2.82 -37.17 18.86
N ARG A 14 -2.54 -37.67 17.67
CA ARG A 14 -2.04 -36.86 16.56
C ARG A 14 -3.13 -35.94 16.00
N GLN A 15 -4.36 -36.43 15.88
CA GLN A 15 -5.50 -35.58 15.49
C GLN A 15 -5.78 -34.49 16.53
N ASP A 16 -5.75 -34.81 17.82
CA ASP A 16 -5.96 -33.83 18.88
C ASP A 16 -4.84 -32.76 18.86
N GLN A 17 -3.60 -33.11 18.59
CA GLN A 17 -2.48 -32.17 18.43
C GLN A 17 -2.62 -31.31 17.16
N ASP A 18 -3.01 -31.90 16.04
CA ASP A 18 -3.23 -31.21 14.77
C ASP A 18 -4.43 -30.23 14.88
N GLU A 19 -5.44 -30.56 15.71
CA GLU A 19 -6.58 -29.67 16.01
C GLU A 19 -6.16 -28.52 16.94
N GLU A 20 -5.39 -28.77 18.00
CA GLU A 20 -4.84 -27.76 18.90
C GLU A 20 -3.92 -26.78 18.16
N GLU A 21 -2.98 -27.29 17.32
CA GLU A 21 -2.11 -26.46 16.49
C GLU A 21 -2.90 -25.59 15.49
N ARG A 22 -4.02 -26.11 15.00
CA ARG A 22 -4.88 -25.41 14.07
C ARG A 22 -5.72 -24.32 14.76
N GLU A 23 -6.18 -24.57 15.99
CA GLU A 23 -6.88 -23.58 16.82
C GLU A 23 -5.93 -22.44 17.24
N GLU A 24 -4.65 -22.75 17.55
CA GLU A 24 -3.62 -21.74 17.87
C GLU A 24 -3.25 -20.85 16.68
N LEU A 25 -3.44 -21.35 15.44
CA LEU A 25 -3.18 -20.64 14.21
C LEU A 25 -4.43 -19.97 13.61
N GLU A 26 -5.57 -20.02 14.29
CA GLU A 26 -6.79 -19.34 13.84
C GLU A 26 -6.74 -17.85 14.24
N VAL A 27 -6.77 -16.97 13.23
CA VAL A 27 -6.85 -15.53 13.46
C VAL A 27 -8.26 -15.17 13.89
N LEU A 28 -8.39 -14.64 15.10
CA LEU A 28 -9.66 -14.23 15.67
C LEU A 28 -10.01 -12.79 15.24
N PRO A 29 -11.30 -12.44 15.16
CA PRO A 29 -11.72 -11.07 14.86
C PRO A 29 -11.27 -10.03 15.90
N SER A 30 -10.85 -10.47 17.08
CA SER A 30 -10.31 -9.63 18.15
C SER A 30 -8.82 -9.35 18.04
N ASP A 31 -8.12 -10.03 17.13
CA ASP A 31 -6.68 -9.96 17.03
C ASP A 31 -6.25 -8.72 16.25
N ASN A 32 -5.24 -8.02 16.77
CA ASN A 32 -4.62 -6.91 16.07
C ASN A 32 -3.51 -7.46 15.17
N LEU A 33 -3.75 -7.48 13.86
CA LEU A 33 -2.78 -7.94 12.88
C LEU A 33 -1.83 -6.82 12.46
N ILE A 34 -0.54 -7.14 12.39
CA ILE A 34 0.49 -6.27 11.83
C ILE A 34 1.17 -7.03 10.70
N VAL A 35 1.12 -6.50 9.48
CA VAL A 35 1.76 -7.10 8.32
C VAL A 35 2.97 -6.29 7.90
N ILE A 36 4.10 -6.96 7.75
CA ILE A 36 5.37 -6.34 7.39
C ILE A 36 5.90 -6.99 6.10
N ALA A 37 6.14 -6.16 5.08
CA ALA A 37 6.86 -6.61 3.90
C ALA A 37 8.37 -6.53 4.16
N LYS A 38 9.06 -7.66 4.05
CA LYS A 38 10.48 -7.80 4.35
C LYS A 38 11.23 -8.46 3.22
N THR A 39 12.43 -7.98 2.97
CA THR A 39 13.37 -8.65 2.06
C THR A 39 14.70 -8.87 2.75
N GLN A 40 15.16 -10.08 2.73
CA GLN A 40 16.44 -10.48 3.28
C GLN A 40 17.13 -11.46 2.31
N ASP A 41 18.39 -11.16 1.93
CA ASP A 41 19.23 -12.03 1.09
C ASP A 41 18.53 -12.52 -0.20
N GLU A 42 17.86 -11.62 -0.93
CA GLU A 42 17.09 -11.89 -2.16
C GLU A 42 15.74 -12.62 -1.95
N ILE A 43 15.37 -12.97 -0.74
CA ILE A 43 14.08 -13.54 -0.40
C ILE A 43 13.17 -12.42 0.07
N SER A 44 12.01 -12.28 -0.56
CA SER A 44 10.97 -11.34 -0.20
C SER A 44 9.78 -12.07 0.42
N GLN A 45 9.27 -11.56 1.52
CA GLN A 45 8.15 -12.17 2.23
C GLN A 45 7.28 -11.13 2.92
N LEU A 46 6.03 -11.51 3.17
CA LEU A 46 5.16 -10.82 4.10
C LEU A 46 5.20 -11.58 5.42
N GLU A 47 5.55 -10.90 6.50
CA GLU A 47 5.47 -11.45 7.85
C GLU A 47 4.20 -10.92 8.52
N VAL A 48 3.35 -11.82 8.98
CA VAL A 48 2.11 -11.50 9.69
C VAL A 48 2.33 -11.71 11.17
N TYR A 49 2.13 -10.66 11.94
CA TYR A 49 2.25 -10.66 13.39
C TYR A 49 0.89 -10.44 14.03
N VAL A 50 0.67 -11.05 15.17
CA VAL A 50 -0.46 -10.78 16.06
C VAL A 50 0.04 -9.99 17.27
N TYR A 51 -0.62 -8.88 17.57
CA TYR A 51 -0.40 -8.10 18.76
C TYR A 51 -1.54 -8.28 19.74
N ASP A 52 -1.25 -8.90 20.88
CA ASP A 52 -2.18 -9.02 21.99
C ASP A 52 -1.99 -7.85 22.95
N GLU A 53 -2.95 -6.92 22.93
CA GLU A 53 -2.92 -5.73 23.78
C GLU A 53 -3.04 -6.07 25.28
N SER A 54 -3.75 -7.16 25.61
CA SER A 54 -4.01 -7.57 27.01
C SER A 54 -2.75 -8.09 27.70
N GLN A 55 -1.89 -8.75 26.94
CA GLN A 55 -0.63 -9.32 27.42
C GLN A 55 0.61 -8.49 27.00
N GLU A 56 0.40 -7.40 26.25
CA GLU A 56 1.47 -6.59 25.64
C GLU A 56 2.47 -7.45 24.87
N SER A 57 1.98 -8.52 24.20
CA SER A 57 2.81 -9.48 23.48
C SER A 57 2.64 -9.34 21.97
N LEU A 58 3.76 -9.48 21.25
CA LEU A 58 3.82 -9.47 19.80
C LEU A 58 4.48 -10.77 19.36
N TYR A 59 3.80 -11.57 18.54
CA TYR A 59 4.37 -12.80 18.00
C TYR A 59 4.12 -12.93 16.51
N ALA A 60 5.06 -13.62 15.82
CA ALA A 60 4.90 -13.94 14.42
C ALA A 60 3.90 -15.08 14.27
N HIS A 61 2.88 -14.88 13.44
CA HIS A 61 1.85 -15.85 13.17
C HIS A 61 2.23 -16.75 11.98
N HIS A 62 2.48 -16.14 10.83
CA HIS A 62 2.94 -16.85 9.64
C HIS A 62 3.64 -15.89 8.66
N ASP A 63 4.25 -16.46 7.62
CA ASP A 63 4.87 -15.71 6.54
C ASP A 63 4.41 -16.21 5.17
N LEU A 64 4.33 -15.29 4.21
CA LEU A 64 3.97 -15.55 2.82
C LEU A 64 5.14 -15.14 1.92
N MET A 65 5.61 -16.07 1.09
CA MET A 65 6.70 -15.81 0.17
C MET A 65 6.23 -15.00 -1.04
N LEU A 66 6.93 -13.91 -1.33
CA LEU A 66 6.67 -13.06 -2.48
C LEU A 66 7.62 -13.37 -3.63
N PRO A 67 7.14 -13.37 -4.88
CA PRO A 67 7.98 -13.65 -6.06
C PRO A 67 8.90 -12.49 -6.43
N SER A 68 8.61 -11.25 -5.99
CA SER A 68 9.35 -10.05 -6.34
C SER A 68 9.51 -9.13 -5.14
N PHE A 69 10.44 -8.16 -5.25
CA PHE A 69 10.73 -7.20 -4.18
C PHE A 69 9.52 -6.27 -3.93
N PRO A 70 8.92 -6.30 -2.71
CA PRO A 70 7.78 -5.45 -2.37
C PRO A 70 8.21 -4.00 -2.17
N LEU A 71 7.42 -3.08 -2.71
CA LEU A 71 7.63 -1.63 -2.58
C LEU A 71 6.55 -0.95 -1.75
N CYS A 72 5.33 -1.47 -1.82
CA CYS A 72 4.20 -0.97 -1.06
C CYS A 72 3.21 -2.09 -0.79
N VAL A 73 2.47 -1.95 0.29
CA VAL A 73 1.41 -2.86 0.70
C VAL A 73 0.18 -2.04 1.11
N GLU A 74 -1.01 -2.60 0.88
CA GLU A 74 -2.29 -1.98 1.27
C GLU A 74 -3.27 -3.07 1.68
N TRP A 75 -3.85 -2.95 2.86
CA TRP A 75 -4.83 -3.90 3.37
C TRP A 75 -6.21 -3.68 2.72
N LEU A 76 -6.95 -4.77 2.50
CA LEU A 76 -8.25 -4.82 1.88
C LEU A 76 -9.17 -5.72 2.69
N ASP A 77 -10.39 -5.26 2.95
CA ASP A 77 -11.43 -6.11 3.54
C ASP A 77 -12.35 -6.75 2.48
N PHE A 78 -12.15 -6.41 1.21
CA PHE A 78 -12.97 -6.84 0.09
C PHE A 78 -12.41 -8.11 -0.56
N PRO A 79 -13.17 -9.23 -0.61
CA PRO A 79 -12.74 -10.46 -1.26
C PRO A 79 -12.64 -10.26 -2.78
N PRO A 80 -11.46 -10.45 -3.38
CA PRO A 80 -11.29 -10.32 -4.82
C PRO A 80 -12.05 -11.40 -5.57
N ALA A 81 -12.48 -11.09 -6.79
CA ALA A 81 -13.16 -12.05 -7.65
C ALA A 81 -12.22 -13.21 -8.01
N GLY A 82 -12.63 -14.43 -7.73
CA GLY A 82 -11.83 -15.63 -8.00
C GLY A 82 -11.05 -16.16 -6.79
N SER A 83 -11.18 -15.53 -5.60
CA SER A 83 -10.57 -16.08 -4.39
C SER A 83 -11.07 -17.51 -4.13
N SER A 84 -10.16 -18.40 -3.73
CA SER A 84 -10.39 -19.84 -3.56
C SER A 84 -11.44 -20.18 -2.47
N SER A 85 -11.82 -19.22 -1.63
CA SER A 85 -12.88 -19.35 -0.64
C SER A 85 -14.30 -19.43 -1.22
N THR A 86 -14.47 -19.21 -2.54
CA THR A 86 -15.76 -19.35 -3.24
C THR A 86 -15.98 -20.74 -3.81
N SER A 87 -15.94 -21.79 -2.98
CA SER A 87 -16.59 -23.04 -3.34
C SER A 87 -18.09 -22.76 -3.51
N SER A 88 -18.69 -23.21 -4.59
CA SER A 88 -20.07 -22.93 -5.01
C SER A 88 -21.18 -23.34 -4.01
N ALA A 89 -20.83 -23.75 -2.82
CA ALA A 89 -21.72 -24.20 -1.74
C ALA A 89 -21.69 -23.31 -0.49
N SER A 90 -20.78 -22.34 -0.38
CA SER A 90 -20.69 -21.46 0.78
C SER A 90 -21.24 -20.06 0.44
N PRO A 91 -21.95 -19.37 1.37
CA PRO A 91 -22.34 -17.99 1.15
C PRO A 91 -21.08 -17.17 0.86
N LYS A 92 -21.13 -16.26 -0.15
CA LYS A 92 -20.03 -15.35 -0.45
C LYS A 92 -19.66 -14.62 0.82
N LYS A 93 -18.41 -14.74 1.26
CA LYS A 93 -17.89 -13.93 2.36
C LYS A 93 -18.02 -12.46 1.94
N GLU A 94 -18.69 -11.67 2.74
CA GLU A 94 -18.85 -10.22 2.50
C GLU A 94 -17.58 -9.46 2.85
N PHE A 95 -16.80 -10.00 3.79
CA PHE A 95 -15.55 -9.46 4.31
C PHE A 95 -14.47 -10.53 4.31
N GLY A 96 -13.22 -10.10 4.26
CA GLY A 96 -12.06 -10.97 4.37
C GLY A 96 -10.80 -10.17 4.66
N ASN A 97 -9.70 -10.86 4.95
CA ASN A 97 -8.40 -10.25 5.21
C ASN A 97 -7.50 -10.47 4.00
N TYR A 98 -7.32 -9.42 3.22
CA TYR A 98 -6.46 -9.45 2.05
C TYR A 98 -5.43 -8.33 2.10
N ILE A 99 -4.33 -8.53 1.42
CA ILE A 99 -3.30 -7.52 1.24
C ILE A 99 -2.94 -7.40 -0.24
N ALA A 100 -2.97 -6.17 -0.76
CA ALA A 100 -2.45 -5.87 -2.07
C ALA A 100 -0.98 -5.48 -1.95
N VAL A 101 -0.13 -6.04 -2.79
CA VAL A 101 1.31 -5.83 -2.81
C VAL A 101 1.71 -5.25 -4.16
N GLY A 102 2.30 -4.07 -4.13
CA GLY A 102 2.99 -3.49 -5.28
C GLY A 102 4.48 -3.80 -5.20
N THR A 103 5.05 -4.27 -6.29
CA THR A 103 6.42 -4.76 -6.35
C THR A 103 7.27 -4.00 -7.38
N MET A 104 8.54 -4.40 -7.50
CA MET A 104 9.42 -3.94 -8.60
C MET A 104 8.88 -4.35 -9.97
N ASP A 105 8.07 -5.40 -10.04
CA ASP A 105 7.35 -5.77 -11.24
C ASP A 105 6.08 -4.93 -11.39
N PRO A 106 5.59 -4.71 -12.63
CA PRO A 106 4.45 -3.83 -12.87
C PRO A 106 3.10 -4.44 -12.46
N GLU A 107 3.08 -5.70 -12.03
CA GLU A 107 1.89 -6.41 -11.56
C GLU A 107 1.59 -6.05 -10.09
N ILE A 108 0.30 -6.08 -9.72
CA ILE A 108 -0.15 -5.94 -8.34
C ILE A 108 -0.71 -7.29 -7.91
N GLU A 109 -0.20 -7.83 -6.84
CA GLU A 109 -0.61 -9.11 -6.28
C GLU A 109 -1.55 -8.89 -5.09
N VAL A 110 -2.62 -9.66 -5.02
CA VAL A 110 -3.53 -9.67 -3.87
C VAL A 110 -3.48 -11.03 -3.21
N TRP A 111 -3.12 -11.04 -1.93
CA TRP A 111 -2.91 -12.24 -1.13
C TRP A 111 -3.93 -12.30 0.01
N SER A 112 -4.40 -13.50 0.33
CA SER A 112 -5.21 -13.76 1.52
C SER A 112 -4.31 -13.90 2.74
N LEU A 113 -4.63 -13.20 3.82
CA LEU A 113 -3.93 -13.32 5.10
C LEU A 113 -4.53 -14.45 5.98
N ASP A 114 -5.69 -14.99 5.59
CA ASP A 114 -6.32 -16.11 6.30
C ASP A 114 -5.73 -17.48 5.88
N VAL A 115 -4.85 -17.51 4.87
CA VAL A 115 -4.25 -18.76 4.34
C VAL A 115 -2.81 -18.86 4.79
N LEU A 116 -2.53 -19.80 5.70
CA LEU A 116 -1.22 -19.97 6.33
C LEU A 116 -0.09 -20.37 5.35
N GLU A 117 -0.40 -21.16 4.34
CA GLU A 117 0.57 -21.69 3.37
C GLU A 117 0.22 -21.24 1.93
N GLY A 118 -0.12 -19.96 1.77
CA GLY A 118 -0.41 -19.40 0.45
C GLY A 118 0.82 -19.40 -0.44
N MET A 119 0.84 -20.27 -1.48
CA MET A 119 1.92 -20.32 -2.46
C MET A 119 1.70 -19.41 -3.66
N TYR A 120 0.49 -18.95 -3.87
CA TYR A 120 0.09 -18.12 -5.01
C TYR A 120 -0.87 -17.04 -4.56
N PRO A 121 -0.82 -15.83 -5.18
CA PRO A 121 -1.78 -14.78 -4.91
C PRO A 121 -3.18 -15.19 -5.37
N ASP A 122 -4.22 -14.76 -4.65
CA ASP A 122 -5.62 -14.96 -5.01
C ASP A 122 -6.00 -14.22 -6.29
N MET A 123 -5.37 -13.05 -6.51
CA MET A 123 -5.57 -12.24 -7.71
C MET A 123 -4.28 -11.54 -8.12
N VAL A 124 -4.08 -11.41 -9.44
CA VAL A 124 -3.01 -10.58 -10.01
C VAL A 124 -3.64 -9.56 -10.96
N LEU A 125 -3.41 -8.28 -10.70
CA LEU A 125 -3.89 -7.17 -11.51
C LEU A 125 -2.78 -6.69 -12.45
N GLY A 126 -3.17 -6.32 -13.68
CA GLY A 126 -2.24 -5.70 -14.62
C GLY A 126 -1.22 -6.66 -15.23
N ARG A 127 -1.51 -7.97 -15.24
CA ARG A 127 -0.62 -8.94 -15.89
C ARG A 127 -0.62 -8.68 -17.39
N PRO A 128 0.55 -8.34 -17.99
CA PRO A 128 0.63 -8.15 -19.44
C PRO A 128 0.33 -9.48 -20.16
N ASP A 129 -0.35 -9.38 -21.31
CA ASP A 129 -0.69 -10.54 -22.12
C ASP A 129 0.58 -11.32 -22.53
N LYS A 130 0.62 -12.61 -22.22
CA LYS A 130 1.79 -13.48 -22.46
C LYS A 130 2.07 -13.75 -23.94
N THR A 131 1.19 -13.30 -24.85
CA THR A 131 1.38 -13.49 -26.30
C THR A 131 2.63 -12.79 -26.84
N THR A 132 3.14 -11.76 -26.15
CA THR A 132 4.37 -11.05 -26.51
C THR A 132 5.62 -11.53 -25.78
N ALA A 133 5.49 -12.44 -24.80
CA ALA A 133 6.60 -12.94 -23.98
C ALA A 133 7.61 -13.81 -24.80
N HIS A 134 7.27 -14.23 -26.00
CA HIS A 134 8.13 -15.04 -26.87
C HIS A 134 9.05 -14.22 -27.78
N VAL A 135 8.97 -12.89 -27.74
CA VAL A 135 9.91 -12.06 -28.50
C VAL A 135 11.19 -11.89 -27.68
N PRO A 136 12.28 -12.63 -27.97
CA PRO A 136 13.55 -12.43 -27.27
C PRO A 136 13.98 -10.97 -27.46
N ALA A 137 14.30 -10.28 -26.35
CA ALA A 137 14.92 -8.97 -26.45
C ALA A 137 16.15 -9.10 -27.37
N PRO A 138 16.28 -8.29 -28.44
CA PRO A 138 17.36 -8.46 -29.41
C PRO A 138 18.69 -8.33 -28.66
N LEU A 139 19.45 -9.41 -28.61
CA LEU A 139 20.82 -9.46 -28.13
C LEU A 139 21.65 -8.53 -29.01
N GLY A 140 21.91 -7.33 -28.51
CA GLY A 140 22.72 -6.33 -29.22
C GLY A 140 24.16 -6.80 -29.31
N THR A 141 24.56 -7.20 -30.50
CA THR A 141 25.98 -7.41 -30.85
C THR A 141 26.68 -6.06 -30.90
N GLY A 142 27.52 -5.83 -29.89
CA GLY A 142 28.73 -4.99 -29.98
C GLY A 142 28.58 -3.48 -30.12
N LYS A 143 29.15 -2.81 -29.14
CA LYS A 143 29.58 -1.43 -28.92
C LYS A 143 28.75 -0.68 -27.90
N LYS A 144 29.35 -0.51 -26.71
CA LYS A 144 28.86 0.32 -25.60
C LYS A 144 28.62 1.76 -26.02
N LYS A 145 27.47 2.09 -26.57
CA LYS A 145 26.87 3.41 -26.47
C LYS A 145 26.02 3.42 -25.24
N LYS A 146 26.20 4.37 -24.32
CA LYS A 146 25.28 4.64 -23.22
C LYS A 146 23.86 4.73 -23.79
N LYS A 147 23.09 3.66 -23.72
CA LYS A 147 21.68 3.68 -24.10
C LYS A 147 21.00 4.57 -23.06
N LYS A 148 20.51 5.73 -23.47
CA LYS A 148 19.42 6.39 -22.77
C LYS A 148 18.31 5.35 -22.68
N THR A 149 17.92 4.99 -21.46
CA THR A 149 16.78 4.11 -21.22
C THR A 149 15.58 4.75 -21.92
N LYS A 150 15.09 4.14 -22.98
CA LYS A 150 13.84 4.58 -23.59
C LYS A 150 12.76 4.27 -22.59
N HIS A 151 12.07 5.28 -22.07
CA HIS A 151 10.84 5.05 -21.32
C HIS A 151 9.93 4.17 -22.17
N ARG A 152 9.44 3.08 -21.57
CA ARG A 152 8.39 2.27 -22.19
C ARG A 152 7.17 3.17 -22.38
N THR A 153 6.45 2.99 -23.48
CA THR A 153 5.19 3.70 -23.72
C THR A 153 4.17 3.22 -22.65
N SER A 154 3.49 4.15 -21.99
CA SER A 154 2.43 3.80 -21.04
C SER A 154 1.35 2.96 -21.72
N SER A 155 0.82 1.96 -21.03
CA SER A 155 -0.35 1.21 -21.45
C SER A 155 -1.56 1.71 -20.68
N ALA A 156 -2.75 1.72 -21.29
CA ALA A 156 -3.98 2.09 -20.61
C ALA A 156 -4.41 1.01 -19.60
N ASN A 157 -4.11 -0.27 -19.87
CA ASN A 157 -4.68 -1.40 -19.14
C ASN A 157 -3.79 -1.91 -18.01
N TYR A 158 -2.46 -1.67 -18.05
CA TYR A 158 -1.52 -2.14 -17.04
C TYR A 158 -0.35 -1.17 -16.86
N HIS A 159 0.33 -1.26 -15.71
CA HIS A 159 1.58 -0.55 -15.50
C HIS A 159 2.71 -1.19 -16.30
N VAL A 160 3.70 -0.39 -16.67
CA VAL A 160 4.88 -0.85 -17.43
C VAL A 160 6.17 -0.74 -16.64
N ASP A 161 6.09 -0.23 -15.41
CA ASP A 161 7.20 -0.07 -14.47
C ASP A 161 6.71 -0.33 -13.04
N ALA A 162 7.62 -0.34 -12.08
CA ALA A 162 7.38 -0.65 -10.67
C ALA A 162 6.18 0.10 -10.06
N VAL A 163 5.40 -0.58 -9.24
CA VAL A 163 4.28 0.01 -8.50
C VAL A 163 4.81 0.55 -7.18
N LEU A 164 4.74 1.86 -7.00
CA LEU A 164 5.38 2.56 -5.88
C LEU A 164 4.44 2.83 -4.71
N SER A 165 3.13 2.94 -4.97
CA SER A 165 2.13 3.19 -3.94
C SER A 165 0.79 2.62 -4.34
N LEU A 166 0.06 2.14 -3.34
CA LEU A 166 -1.29 1.63 -3.43
C LEU A 166 -2.18 2.40 -2.47
N SER A 167 -3.46 2.51 -2.78
CA SER A 167 -4.47 3.02 -1.87
C SER A 167 -5.81 2.39 -2.17
N TRP A 168 -6.41 1.79 -1.14
CA TRP A 168 -7.72 1.17 -1.21
C TRP A 168 -8.83 2.17 -0.84
N ASN A 169 -9.97 2.09 -1.55
CA ASN A 169 -11.11 2.95 -1.29
C ASN A 169 -12.05 2.29 -0.27
N LYS A 170 -12.06 2.80 0.96
CA LYS A 170 -12.87 2.23 2.06
C LYS A 170 -14.38 2.33 1.83
N THR A 171 -14.85 3.30 1.03
CA THR A 171 -16.28 3.49 0.70
C THR A 171 -16.68 2.65 -0.49
N HIS A 172 -15.91 2.72 -1.58
CA HIS A 172 -16.09 1.88 -2.76
C HIS A 172 -15.10 0.72 -2.68
N ARG A 173 -15.41 -0.24 -1.81
CA ARG A 173 -14.51 -1.32 -1.40
C ARG A 173 -13.93 -2.18 -2.52
N ASN A 174 -14.59 -2.18 -3.67
CA ASN A 174 -14.09 -2.86 -4.87
C ASN A 174 -13.02 -2.06 -5.64
N LEU A 175 -12.71 -0.81 -5.24
CA LEU A 175 -11.77 0.04 -5.96
C LEU A 175 -10.40 0.12 -5.27
N LEU A 176 -9.36 -0.14 -6.03
CA LEU A 176 -7.97 0.04 -5.65
C LEU A 176 -7.33 1.07 -6.61
N ALA A 177 -6.58 2.02 -6.08
CA ALA A 177 -5.75 2.94 -6.86
C ALA A 177 -4.28 2.55 -6.74
N SER A 178 -3.53 2.68 -7.81
CA SER A 178 -2.09 2.46 -7.84
C SER A 178 -1.34 3.61 -8.51
N ALA A 179 -0.15 3.88 -8.02
CA ALA A 179 0.78 4.85 -8.59
C ALA A 179 2.11 4.16 -8.92
N SER A 180 2.69 4.50 -10.07
CA SER A 180 3.84 3.80 -10.60
C SER A 180 4.98 4.74 -11.03
N ALA A 181 6.15 4.14 -11.16
CA ALA A 181 7.33 4.75 -11.77
C ALA A 181 7.13 5.07 -13.27
N ASP A 182 6.13 4.48 -13.92
CA ASP A 182 5.73 4.79 -15.29
C ASP A 182 5.00 6.14 -15.43
N ARG A 183 4.83 6.90 -14.34
CA ARG A 183 4.19 8.22 -14.26
C ARG A 183 2.70 8.19 -14.50
N THR A 184 2.07 7.04 -14.31
CA THR A 184 0.61 6.88 -14.43
C THR A 184 -0.01 6.50 -13.09
N ILE A 185 -1.25 6.89 -12.91
CA ILE A 185 -2.12 6.40 -11.85
C ILE A 185 -3.19 5.55 -12.50
N LYS A 186 -3.47 4.38 -11.90
CA LYS A 186 -4.48 3.47 -12.41
C LYS A 186 -5.51 3.12 -11.36
N LEU A 187 -6.73 2.87 -11.81
CA LEU A 187 -7.81 2.35 -10.98
C LEU A 187 -8.12 0.92 -11.40
N TRP A 188 -8.33 0.09 -10.40
CA TRP A 188 -8.62 -1.33 -10.55
C TRP A 188 -9.93 -1.66 -9.85
N ASP A 189 -10.68 -2.60 -10.42
CA ASP A 189 -11.90 -3.13 -9.83
C ASP A 189 -11.66 -4.58 -9.39
N LEU A 190 -11.60 -4.80 -8.09
CA LEU A 190 -11.35 -6.10 -7.45
C LEU A 190 -12.51 -7.08 -7.65
N SER A 191 -13.69 -6.60 -8.04
CA SER A 191 -14.84 -7.45 -8.33
C SER A 191 -14.80 -8.09 -9.72
N ARG A 192 -13.87 -7.64 -10.58
CA ARG A 192 -13.71 -8.19 -11.93
C ARG A 192 -12.73 -9.36 -11.89
N THR A 193 -13.15 -10.50 -12.40
CA THR A 193 -12.28 -11.67 -12.48
C THR A 193 -11.07 -11.38 -13.36
N GLY A 194 -9.88 -11.50 -12.79
CA GLY A 194 -8.61 -11.55 -13.52
C GLY A 194 -8.47 -12.88 -14.29
N GLY A 195 -9.47 -13.25 -15.07
CA GLY A 195 -9.52 -14.56 -15.73
C GLY A 195 -8.63 -14.63 -16.94
N THR A 196 -7.79 -15.65 -17.00
CA THR A 196 -7.02 -16.12 -18.15
C THR A 196 -7.89 -16.82 -19.19
N THR A 197 -9.18 -16.52 -19.29
CA THR A 197 -10.04 -17.08 -20.33
C THR A 197 -10.07 -16.12 -21.50
N ALA A 198 -9.22 -16.40 -22.47
CA ALA A 198 -9.31 -15.89 -23.82
C ALA A 198 -10.68 -16.26 -24.43
N GLY A 199 -11.57 -15.29 -24.43
CA GLY A 199 -12.85 -15.39 -25.12
C GLY A 199 -13.51 -14.01 -25.06
N ASP A 200 -13.51 -13.32 -26.18
CA ASP A 200 -14.21 -12.07 -26.41
C ASP A 200 -13.58 -10.74 -25.91
N GLY A 201 -12.30 -10.48 -26.28
CA GLY A 201 -11.83 -9.13 -26.58
C GLY A 201 -11.70 -8.10 -25.45
N GLU A 202 -12.13 -8.40 -24.23
CA GLU A 202 -11.86 -7.57 -23.06
C GLU A 202 -10.77 -8.24 -22.20
N GLU A 203 -9.64 -7.54 -22.04
CA GLU A 203 -8.50 -8.00 -21.23
C GLU A 203 -8.95 -8.10 -19.77
N ALA A 204 -9.18 -9.33 -19.30
CA ALA A 204 -9.55 -9.59 -17.93
C ALA A 204 -8.40 -9.16 -16.99
N GLY A 205 -8.71 -8.35 -15.97
CA GLY A 205 -7.74 -7.86 -15.00
C GLY A 205 -7.03 -6.55 -15.38
N GLY A 206 -7.46 -5.89 -16.46
CA GLY A 206 -6.96 -4.56 -16.83
C GLY A 206 -7.51 -3.44 -15.94
N ALA A 207 -6.80 -2.31 -15.91
CA ALA A 207 -7.24 -1.11 -15.23
C ALA A 207 -8.56 -0.60 -15.82
N ILE A 208 -9.50 -0.21 -14.94
CA ILE A 208 -10.77 0.40 -15.40
C ILE A 208 -10.56 1.84 -15.87
N ARG A 209 -9.51 2.49 -15.38
CA ARG A 209 -9.13 3.85 -15.78
C ARG A 209 -7.63 4.08 -15.60
N SER A 210 -7.04 4.84 -16.53
CA SER A 210 -5.65 5.31 -16.43
C SER A 210 -5.63 6.84 -16.47
N PHE A 211 -4.85 7.44 -15.58
CA PHE A 211 -4.61 8.88 -15.52
C PHE A 211 -3.16 9.14 -15.94
N ASP A 212 -3.01 9.54 -17.19
CA ASP A 212 -1.72 9.89 -17.79
C ASP A 212 -1.57 11.41 -17.78
N GLY A 213 -0.35 11.90 -17.55
CA GLY A 213 -0.05 13.32 -17.63
C GLY A 213 -0.41 14.17 -16.41
N VAL A 214 -0.91 13.56 -15.32
CA VAL A 214 -1.09 14.24 -14.02
C VAL A 214 0.26 14.71 -13.49
N HIS A 215 1.29 13.89 -13.63
CA HIS A 215 2.66 14.17 -13.22
C HIS A 215 3.68 13.99 -14.36
N LYS A 216 4.85 14.63 -14.20
CA LYS A 216 5.93 14.60 -15.20
C LYS A 216 7.03 13.59 -14.86
N ASP A 217 7.06 13.09 -13.62
CA ASP A 217 8.03 12.11 -13.14
C ASP A 217 7.29 11.01 -12.32
N LYS A 218 8.04 10.05 -11.78
CA LYS A 218 7.51 8.92 -10.99
C LYS A 218 6.57 9.41 -9.89
N ILE A 219 5.48 8.69 -9.72
CA ILE A 219 4.48 9.00 -8.70
C ILE A 219 4.76 8.13 -7.50
N GLN A 220 5.22 8.77 -6.42
CA GLN A 220 5.73 8.10 -5.24
C GLN A 220 4.65 7.75 -4.24
N GLY A 221 3.60 8.56 -4.17
CA GLY A 221 2.51 8.36 -3.23
C GLY A 221 1.15 8.64 -3.86
N ILE A 222 0.16 7.87 -3.42
CA ILE A 222 -1.25 8.06 -3.75
C ILE A 222 -2.10 7.75 -2.52
N GLN A 223 -3.19 8.49 -2.33
CA GLN A 223 -4.16 8.17 -1.28
C GLN A 223 -5.55 8.67 -1.64
N TRP A 224 -6.57 7.83 -1.41
CA TRP A 224 -7.97 8.24 -1.43
C TRP A 224 -8.28 9.12 -0.22
N ASN A 225 -9.20 10.07 -0.42
CA ASN A 225 -9.74 10.82 0.69
C ASN A 225 -10.86 10.01 1.38
N ASP A 226 -10.74 9.75 2.68
CA ASP A 226 -11.71 8.94 3.44
C ASP A 226 -13.09 9.63 3.55
N LYS A 227 -13.14 10.98 3.47
CA LYS A 227 -14.39 11.74 3.56
C LYS A 227 -15.03 11.98 2.20
N GLU A 228 -14.21 12.15 1.17
CA GLU A 228 -14.64 12.39 -0.22
C GLU A 228 -14.08 11.23 -1.09
N PRO A 229 -14.79 10.09 -1.16
CA PRO A 229 -14.24 8.84 -1.72
C PRO A 229 -13.98 8.88 -3.23
N THR A 230 -14.28 9.98 -3.89
CA THR A 230 -13.96 10.19 -5.31
C THR A 230 -12.67 10.98 -5.53
N VAL A 231 -12.12 11.59 -4.47
CA VAL A 231 -10.94 12.45 -4.54
C VAL A 231 -9.67 11.67 -4.24
N LEU A 232 -8.69 11.82 -5.10
CA LEU A 232 -7.34 11.29 -4.98
C LEU A 232 -6.34 12.41 -4.68
N LEU A 233 -5.40 12.11 -3.82
CA LEU A 233 -4.18 12.89 -3.58
C LEU A 233 -3.01 12.10 -4.15
N SER A 234 -2.14 12.76 -4.93
CA SER A 234 -0.93 12.16 -5.49
C SER A 234 0.28 13.05 -5.29
N GLY A 235 1.45 12.44 -5.11
CA GLY A 235 2.72 13.11 -4.96
C GLY A 235 3.80 12.46 -5.81
N SER A 236 4.68 13.29 -6.38
CA SER A 236 5.65 12.85 -7.39
C SER A 236 7.05 13.44 -7.17
N TYR A 237 8.02 12.82 -7.79
CA TYR A 237 9.40 13.33 -7.91
C TYR A 237 9.51 14.52 -8.87
N ASP A 238 8.41 14.90 -9.55
CA ASP A 238 8.34 16.18 -10.25
C ASP A 238 8.17 17.38 -9.28
N ARG A 239 8.24 17.12 -7.96
CA ARG A 239 8.15 18.10 -6.87
C ARG A 239 6.79 18.76 -6.78
N THR A 240 5.77 18.07 -7.21
CA THR A 240 4.38 18.53 -7.10
C THR A 240 3.51 17.55 -6.37
N VAL A 241 2.52 18.07 -5.69
CA VAL A 241 1.36 17.33 -5.18
C VAL A 241 0.12 17.75 -5.95
N ARG A 242 -0.76 16.79 -6.21
CA ARG A 242 -1.98 17.00 -6.96
C ARG A 242 -3.18 16.38 -6.25
N THR A 243 -4.31 17.10 -6.27
CA THR A 243 -5.60 16.57 -5.87
C THR A 243 -6.57 16.68 -7.04
N PHE A 244 -7.33 15.62 -7.28
CA PHE A 244 -8.30 15.58 -8.37
C PHE A 244 -9.43 14.60 -8.08
N ASP A 245 -10.60 14.87 -8.68
CA ASP A 245 -11.70 13.91 -8.67
C ASP A 245 -11.44 12.82 -9.72
N SER A 246 -11.51 11.56 -9.32
CA SER A 246 -11.32 10.41 -10.21
C SER A 246 -12.31 10.38 -11.39
N ARG A 247 -13.44 11.06 -11.30
CA ARG A 247 -14.45 11.19 -12.36
C ARG A 247 -14.14 12.31 -13.34
N ALA A 248 -13.43 13.38 -12.87
CA ALA A 248 -13.13 14.58 -13.65
C ALA A 248 -11.65 15.00 -13.44
N PRO A 249 -10.69 14.23 -13.96
CA PRO A 249 -9.27 14.47 -13.71
C PRO A 249 -8.73 15.77 -14.31
N GLU A 250 -9.49 16.38 -15.22
CA GLU A 250 -9.14 17.69 -15.80
C GLU A 250 -9.16 18.81 -14.76
N SER A 251 -9.99 18.68 -13.71
CA SER A 251 -10.10 19.63 -12.59
C SER A 251 -9.05 19.37 -11.52
N CYS A 252 -7.76 19.26 -11.93
CA CYS A 252 -6.66 18.97 -11.05
C CYS A 252 -6.16 20.24 -10.36
N LEU A 253 -6.12 20.24 -9.02
CA LEU A 253 -5.52 21.27 -8.18
C LEU A 253 -4.14 20.79 -7.69
N GLY A 254 -3.21 21.69 -7.38
CA GLY A 254 -1.92 21.23 -6.90
C GLY A 254 -1.03 22.31 -6.32
N ALA A 255 0.08 21.86 -5.74
CA ALA A 255 1.13 22.70 -5.18
C ALA A 255 2.51 22.25 -5.64
N VAL A 256 3.42 23.20 -5.80
CA VAL A 256 4.86 22.92 -5.93
C VAL A 256 5.47 22.91 -4.55
N VAL A 257 6.12 21.80 -4.18
CA VAL A 257 6.65 21.57 -2.82
C VAL A 257 8.17 21.75 -2.71
N GLY A 258 8.84 21.94 -3.83
CA GLY A 258 10.27 22.34 -3.88
C GLY A 258 11.28 21.20 -3.76
N SER A 259 10.91 20.03 -3.26
CA SER A 259 11.73 18.81 -3.20
C SER A 259 10.90 17.60 -3.59
N ASP A 260 11.54 16.47 -3.81
CA ASP A 260 10.88 15.24 -4.20
C ASP A 260 9.95 14.77 -3.08
N VAL A 261 8.74 14.29 -3.44
CA VAL A 261 7.73 13.84 -2.47
C VAL A 261 8.05 12.40 -2.09
N GLU A 262 8.15 12.13 -0.78
CA GLU A 262 8.43 10.79 -0.24
C GLU A 262 7.16 10.09 0.24
N ALA A 263 6.33 10.77 1.04
CA ALA A 263 5.05 10.25 1.48
C ALA A 263 3.99 11.34 1.59
N LEU A 264 2.74 10.94 1.61
CA LEU A 264 1.60 11.85 1.77
C LEU A 264 0.49 11.16 2.58
N ARG A 265 -0.27 11.97 3.32
CA ARG A 265 -1.42 11.50 4.11
C ARG A 265 -2.49 12.56 4.20
N TRP A 266 -3.75 12.18 3.94
CA TRP A 266 -4.89 12.99 4.32
C TRP A 266 -4.99 13.09 5.84
N ASP A 267 -5.46 14.24 6.34
CA ASP A 267 -5.75 14.41 7.75
C ASP A 267 -7.10 13.73 8.07
N PRO A 268 -7.15 12.67 8.88
CA PRO A 268 -8.40 11.97 9.19
C PRO A 268 -9.41 12.87 9.94
N TRP A 269 -8.91 13.96 10.55
CA TRP A 269 -9.70 14.91 11.34
C TRP A 269 -10.12 16.16 10.55
N ASP A 270 -9.48 16.45 9.41
CA ASP A 270 -9.79 17.57 8.53
C ASP A 270 -9.95 17.08 7.09
N SER A 271 -11.19 17.08 6.58
CA SER A 271 -11.53 16.56 5.24
C SER A 271 -10.73 17.18 4.09
N TYR A 272 -10.21 18.37 4.29
CA TYR A 272 -9.47 19.11 3.26
C TYR A 272 -7.98 19.25 3.58
N GLY A 273 -7.57 18.88 4.80
CA GLY A 273 -6.19 18.94 5.24
C GLY A 273 -5.39 17.72 4.75
N PHE A 274 -4.14 17.93 4.34
CA PHE A 274 -3.22 16.84 4.05
C PHE A 274 -1.78 17.22 4.37
N TYR A 275 -0.98 16.21 4.60
CA TYR A 275 0.45 16.34 4.91
C TYR A 275 1.27 15.71 3.81
N VAL A 276 2.44 16.29 3.58
CA VAL A 276 3.41 15.82 2.59
C VAL A 276 4.78 15.80 3.22
N SER A 277 5.47 14.69 3.14
CA SER A 277 6.87 14.57 3.52
C SER A 277 7.78 14.60 2.31
N LEU A 278 8.95 15.18 2.46
CA LEU A 278 9.87 15.48 1.38
C LEU A 278 11.25 14.85 1.60
N GLU A 279 11.98 14.67 0.49
CA GLU A 279 13.36 14.18 0.49
C GLU A 279 14.32 15.07 1.33
N ASN A 280 14.05 16.35 1.44
CA ASN A 280 14.85 17.28 2.24
C ASN A 280 14.51 17.29 3.75
N GLY A 281 13.72 16.34 4.23
CA GLY A 281 13.35 16.19 5.64
C GLY A 281 12.23 17.12 6.12
N LEU A 282 11.67 17.93 5.24
CA LEU A 282 10.55 18.81 5.56
C LEU A 282 9.23 18.08 5.49
N ILE A 283 8.30 18.49 6.35
CA ILE A 283 6.88 18.13 6.30
C ILE A 283 6.07 19.39 6.11
N LEU A 284 5.21 19.37 5.12
CA LEU A 284 4.31 20.46 4.77
C LEU A 284 2.86 20.05 5.06
N ASN A 285 2.07 20.99 5.55
CA ASN A 285 0.62 20.80 5.67
C ASN A 285 -0.10 21.78 4.75
N PHE A 286 -1.07 21.28 3.99
CA PHE A 286 -1.86 22.06 3.02
C PHE A 286 -3.35 21.93 3.29
N ASP A 287 -4.10 22.88 2.71
CA ASP A 287 -5.54 22.83 2.57
C ASP A 287 -5.89 22.67 1.08
N ALA A 288 -6.55 21.58 0.73
CA ALA A 288 -6.90 21.27 -0.66
C ALA A 288 -7.77 22.37 -1.32
N ARG A 289 -8.56 23.12 -0.53
CA ARG A 289 -9.42 24.20 -1.04
C ARG A 289 -8.63 25.42 -1.49
N THR A 290 -7.43 25.60 -0.98
CA THR A 290 -6.58 26.76 -1.30
C THR A 290 -5.59 26.47 -2.42
N LEU A 291 -5.58 25.24 -2.93
CA LEU A 291 -4.67 24.85 -3.99
C LEU A 291 -5.10 25.47 -5.34
N PRO A 292 -4.16 26.06 -6.09
CA PRO A 292 -4.43 26.58 -7.42
C PRO A 292 -4.56 25.44 -8.46
N SER A 293 -5.29 25.72 -9.53
CA SER A 293 -5.30 24.86 -10.73
C SER A 293 -4.03 25.03 -11.58
N ASP A 294 -3.43 26.21 -11.52
CA ASP A 294 -2.15 26.50 -12.21
C ASP A 294 -1.00 26.50 -11.20
N LEU A 295 -0.05 25.60 -11.39
CA LEU A 295 1.14 25.45 -10.54
C LEU A 295 2.09 26.66 -10.56
N SER A 296 1.95 27.59 -11.48
CA SER A 296 2.71 28.83 -11.46
C SER A 296 2.28 29.77 -10.34
N ASN A 297 1.05 29.58 -9.80
CA ASN A 297 0.56 30.34 -8.68
C ASN A 297 1.10 29.77 -7.35
N PRO A 298 1.46 30.63 -6.39
CA PRO A 298 1.92 30.17 -5.08
C PRO A 298 0.79 29.46 -4.32
N SER A 299 1.14 28.35 -3.68
CA SER A 299 0.26 27.61 -2.78
C SER A 299 0.93 27.54 -1.40
N PRO A 300 0.65 28.49 -0.50
CA PRO A 300 1.26 28.51 0.80
C PRO A 300 0.82 27.30 1.63
N SER A 301 1.78 26.63 2.27
CA SER A 301 1.48 25.63 3.29
C SER A 301 0.92 26.29 4.54
N ARG A 302 0.03 25.61 5.26
CA ARG A 302 -0.46 26.06 6.57
C ARG A 302 0.67 26.13 7.59
N PHE A 303 1.59 25.15 7.52
CA PHE A 303 2.85 25.18 8.24
C PHE A 303 3.92 24.32 7.52
N THR A 304 5.18 24.57 7.89
CA THR A 304 6.34 23.80 7.46
C THR A 304 7.09 23.35 8.70
N LEU A 305 7.38 22.05 8.80
CA LEU A 305 8.12 21.44 9.89
C LEU A 305 9.42 20.85 9.36
N SER A 306 10.57 21.24 9.93
CA SER A 306 11.82 20.55 9.72
C SER A 306 11.86 19.32 10.65
N ALA A 307 11.45 18.17 10.11
CA ALA A 307 11.29 16.97 10.91
C ALA A 307 12.57 16.15 11.00
N HIS A 308 13.30 16.00 9.90
CA HIS A 308 14.47 15.13 9.79
C HIS A 308 15.64 15.82 9.11
N ASP A 309 16.87 15.36 9.42
CA ASP A 309 18.09 15.82 8.76
C ASP A 309 18.33 15.10 7.42
N GLY A 310 17.66 13.98 7.20
CA GLY A 310 17.62 13.24 5.94
C GLY A 310 16.21 13.22 5.36
N ALA A 311 15.98 12.42 4.30
CA ALA A 311 14.67 12.29 3.69
C ALA A 311 13.63 11.79 4.72
N ALA A 312 12.49 12.45 4.78
CA ALA A 312 11.36 12.04 5.61
C ALA A 312 10.55 10.97 4.85
N SER A 313 11.02 9.72 4.91
CA SER A 313 10.54 8.62 4.07
C SER A 313 9.21 8.02 4.53
N ALA A 314 8.84 8.21 5.81
CA ALA A 314 7.59 7.71 6.36
C ALA A 314 6.82 8.82 7.07
N LEU A 315 5.52 8.82 6.89
CA LEU A 315 4.59 9.76 7.48
C LEU A 315 3.27 9.05 7.74
N ASP A 316 2.76 9.14 8.96
CA ASP A 316 1.42 8.68 9.28
C ASP A 316 0.76 9.53 10.36
N ILE A 317 -0.59 9.53 10.38
CA ILE A 317 -1.40 10.34 11.29
C ILE A 317 -2.35 9.42 12.03
N ASN A 318 -2.40 9.56 13.34
CA ASN A 318 -3.25 8.72 14.16
C ASN A 318 -4.76 9.02 13.89
N PRO A 319 -5.55 8.03 13.46
CA PRO A 319 -6.96 8.21 13.20
C PRO A 319 -7.80 8.25 14.47
N HIS A 320 -7.30 7.75 15.61
CA HIS A 320 -8.02 7.67 16.88
C HIS A 320 -7.72 8.85 17.82
N VAL A 321 -6.49 9.39 17.76
CA VAL A 321 -6.06 10.49 18.61
C VAL A 321 -5.74 11.70 17.76
N ARG A 322 -6.57 12.75 17.90
CA ARG A 322 -6.42 13.98 17.11
C ARG A 322 -5.08 14.65 17.38
N GLY A 323 -4.41 15.05 16.30
CA GLY A 323 -3.17 15.82 16.36
C GLY A 323 -1.92 14.99 16.64
N VAL A 324 -2.00 13.66 16.66
CA VAL A 324 -0.80 12.81 16.75
C VAL A 324 -0.33 12.40 15.37
N MET A 325 0.91 12.73 15.07
CA MET A 325 1.59 12.40 13.80
C MET A 325 2.90 11.69 14.09
N VAL A 326 3.21 10.68 13.30
CA VAL A 326 4.47 9.93 13.35
C VAL A 326 5.24 10.13 12.06
N THR A 327 6.54 10.34 12.17
CA THR A 327 7.43 10.49 11.02
C THR A 327 8.68 9.65 11.19
N GLY A 328 9.17 9.12 10.09
CA GLY A 328 10.43 8.38 10.03
C GLY A 328 11.32 8.92 8.93
N GLY A 329 12.61 9.05 9.23
CA GLY A 329 13.57 9.58 8.29
C GLY A 329 14.72 8.61 7.99
N THR A 330 15.44 8.90 6.91
CA THR A 330 16.67 8.20 6.56
C THR A 330 17.82 8.51 7.54
N ASP A 331 17.63 9.49 8.44
CA ASP A 331 18.48 9.78 9.58
C ASP A 331 18.38 8.73 10.71
N LYS A 332 17.59 7.66 10.51
CA LYS A 332 17.36 6.52 11.43
C LYS A 332 16.52 6.89 12.65
N VAL A 333 15.86 8.01 12.62
CA VAL A 333 15.07 8.50 13.74
C VAL A 333 13.58 8.38 13.41
N VAL A 334 12.81 7.87 14.37
CA VAL A 334 11.35 7.96 14.38
C VAL A 334 10.95 9.03 15.39
N LYS A 335 10.07 9.93 14.98
CA LYS A 335 9.60 11.05 15.78
C LYS A 335 8.09 11.05 15.89
N VAL A 336 7.58 11.29 17.08
CA VAL A 336 6.15 11.48 17.35
C VAL A 336 5.92 12.96 17.65
N TRP A 337 4.95 13.53 16.94
CA TRP A 337 4.62 14.95 17.00
C TRP A 337 3.21 15.16 17.52
N SER A 338 3.01 16.23 18.26
CA SER A 338 1.68 16.73 18.63
C SER A 338 1.39 17.98 17.82
N VAL A 339 0.33 17.94 17.02
CA VAL A 339 -0.19 19.05 16.24
C VAL A 339 -1.38 19.63 16.99
N THR A 340 -1.26 20.86 17.47
CA THR A 340 -2.33 21.59 18.17
C THR A 340 -2.84 22.71 17.30
N GLU A 341 -4.10 23.05 17.42
CA GLU A 341 -4.71 24.17 16.74
C GLU A 341 -5.21 25.18 17.77
N ASP A 342 -4.70 26.39 17.69
CA ASP A 342 -5.15 27.50 18.55
C ASP A 342 -6.53 27.99 18.15
N GLY A 343 -7.25 28.67 19.05
CA GLY A 343 -8.58 29.20 18.77
C GLY A 343 -8.66 30.20 17.60
N GLU A 344 -7.50 30.66 17.10
CA GLU A 344 -7.35 31.52 15.92
C GLU A 344 -7.08 30.72 14.62
N GLY A 345 -7.10 29.37 14.68
CA GLY A 345 -6.83 28.49 13.53
C GLY A 345 -5.35 28.34 13.18
N LYS A 346 -4.45 28.87 14.02
CA LYS A 346 -3.00 28.67 13.84
C LYS A 346 -2.58 27.32 14.40
N ARG A 347 -1.90 26.54 13.58
CA ARG A 347 -1.40 25.22 13.98
C ARG A 347 -0.01 25.34 14.59
N GLY A 348 0.15 24.80 15.79
CA GLY A 348 1.43 24.60 16.48
C GLY A 348 1.85 23.14 16.40
N VAL A 349 3.14 22.87 16.23
CA VAL A 349 3.68 21.51 16.19
C VAL A 349 4.76 21.39 17.26
N SER A 350 4.66 20.38 18.11
CA SER A 350 5.66 20.09 19.15
C SER A 350 6.11 18.63 19.09
N LEU A 351 7.38 18.41 19.33
CA LEU A 351 7.95 17.07 19.43
C LEU A 351 7.54 16.44 20.76
N VAL A 352 6.90 15.27 20.71
CA VAL A 352 6.52 14.50 21.91
C VAL A 352 7.66 13.55 22.30
N THR A 353 8.14 12.77 21.34
CA THR A 353 9.24 11.83 21.57
C THR A 353 10.02 11.58 20.30
N SER A 354 11.26 11.15 20.48
CA SER A 354 12.17 10.79 19.38
C SER A 354 12.90 9.52 19.77
N ARG A 355 12.98 8.57 18.85
CA ARG A 355 13.69 7.30 19.02
C ARG A 355 14.68 7.09 17.89
N ASP A 356 15.94 6.95 18.25
CA ASP A 356 16.98 6.48 17.32
C ASP A 356 16.91 4.95 17.26
N LEU A 357 16.68 4.41 16.09
CA LEU A 357 16.56 2.97 15.86
C LEU A 357 17.92 2.27 15.77
N GLY A 358 19.03 3.03 15.73
CA GLY A 358 20.41 2.53 15.82
C GLY A 358 20.87 1.58 14.71
N VAL A 359 19.95 0.99 13.99
CA VAL A 359 20.22 -0.03 12.98
C VAL A 359 19.66 0.41 11.65
N VAL A 360 20.55 0.87 10.76
CA VAL A 360 20.20 0.78 9.34
C VAL A 360 21.45 0.49 8.54
N ARG A 361 21.54 -0.72 8.03
CA ARG A 361 22.07 -0.90 6.69
C ARG A 361 21.03 -0.23 5.77
N SER A 362 21.51 0.65 4.92
CA SER A 362 20.76 1.43 3.95
C SER A 362 19.71 0.59 3.21
N LEU A 363 18.48 0.54 3.74
CA LEU A 363 17.32 0.10 2.98
C LEU A 363 16.55 1.36 2.59
N PRO A 364 16.13 1.47 1.34
CA PRO A 364 15.52 2.69 0.82
C PRO A 364 14.14 3.02 1.39
N ARG A 365 13.61 2.26 2.34
CA ARG A 365 12.31 2.55 3.00
C ARG A 365 12.17 1.81 4.31
N LEU A 366 11.57 2.48 5.30
CA LEU A 366 10.97 1.80 6.44
C LEU A 366 9.84 0.90 5.93
N PRO A 367 9.68 -0.33 6.46
CA PRO A 367 8.53 -1.14 6.14
C PRO A 367 7.26 -0.35 6.46
N GLN A 368 6.30 -0.33 5.55
CA GLN A 368 4.99 0.19 5.86
C GLN A 368 4.36 -0.74 6.89
N ILE A 369 4.23 -0.27 8.11
CA ILE A 369 3.48 -0.97 9.14
C ILE A 369 2.02 -0.62 8.88
N ILE A 370 1.27 -1.57 8.39
CA ILE A 370 -0.18 -1.45 8.26
C ILE A 370 -0.76 -2.01 9.55
N ASN A 371 -1.28 -1.14 10.38
CA ASN A 371 -2.11 -1.55 11.49
C ASN A 371 -3.50 -1.82 10.90
N THR A 372 -3.87 -3.09 10.81
CA THR A 372 -5.22 -3.49 10.44
C THR A 372 -6.11 -3.31 11.66
N ASP A 373 -6.57 -2.09 11.91
CA ASP A 373 -7.67 -1.89 12.84
C ASP A 373 -8.89 -2.62 12.25
N VAL A 374 -9.12 -3.82 12.72
CA VAL A 374 -10.37 -4.53 12.51
C VAL A 374 -11.44 -3.69 13.18
N LEU A 375 -12.18 -2.92 12.39
CA LEU A 375 -13.41 -2.30 12.85
C LEU A 375 -14.37 -3.42 13.21
N CYS A 376 -14.37 -3.83 14.47
CA CYS A 376 -15.52 -4.48 15.05
C CYS A 376 -16.68 -3.49 14.95
N GLY A 377 -17.50 -3.62 13.92
CA GLY A 377 -18.81 -2.99 13.87
C GLY A 377 -19.68 -3.56 14.99
N PRO A 378 -20.66 -2.78 15.46
CA PRO A 378 -21.57 -3.21 16.53
C PRO A 378 -22.43 -4.39 16.14
#